data_0c33c489c319e5d6e19387b487fb830d
#
_entry.id   0c33c489c319e5d6e19387b487fb830d
#
_cell.length_a   1.000
_cell.length_b   1.000
_cell.length_c   1.000
_cell.angle_alpha   90.00
_cell.angle_beta   90.00
_cell.angle_gamma   90.00
#
_symmetry.space_group_name_H-M   'P 1'
#
loop_
_entity.id
_entity.type
_entity.pdbx_description
1 polymer ?
#
loop_
_entity_poly.entity_id
_entity_poly.type
_entity_poly.pdbx_seq_one_letter_code
_entity_poly.pdbx_strand_id
1 'polypeptide(L)'
;MGRVFSHTAREQMPPEQVKKGLAAFRNPSKWPDWNSSAKSMLATKPEALDEGDHIAIFQLIKGSLIETKWLVKSIREGEDFCEIELLGEGQSRNERPIAKGLKNLQISITFLYQEDGGIEVHASCEVSLILSVFSKQINAFMKKQGEQFISDLSRIE
;
A
#
# COMPACT_ATOMS: atom_id res chain seq x y z
N MET A 1 12.66 -20.78 7.68
CA MET A 1 13.46 -19.57 7.47
C MET A 1 13.13 -18.96 6.12
N GLY A 2 12.95 -17.64 6.03
CA GLY A 2 12.57 -16.98 4.80
C GLY A 2 13.61 -15.97 4.36
N ARG A 3 13.38 -15.42 3.18
CA ARG A 3 14.19 -14.33 2.62
C ARG A 3 13.38 -13.04 2.60
N VAL A 4 14.00 -11.94 2.99
CA VAL A 4 13.34 -10.63 3.01
C VAL A 4 13.53 -9.93 1.66
N PHE A 5 12.42 -9.43 1.12
CA PHE A 5 12.42 -8.58 -0.06
C PHE A 5 11.89 -7.20 0.31
N SER A 6 12.48 -6.17 -0.25
CA SER A 6 11.98 -4.82 -0.05
C SER A 6 12.14 -3.98 -1.31
N HIS A 7 11.30 -2.96 -1.43
CA HIS A 7 11.35 -2.01 -2.53
C HIS A 7 10.86 -0.65 -2.06
N THR A 8 11.55 0.40 -2.52
CA THR A 8 11.16 1.77 -2.23
C THR A 8 10.87 2.48 -3.55
N ALA A 9 9.68 3.07 -3.65
CA ALA A 9 9.29 3.94 -4.76
C ALA A 9 9.13 5.36 -4.21
N ARG A 10 9.55 6.35 -4.97
CA ARG A 10 9.48 7.74 -4.55
C ARG A 10 9.22 8.65 -5.73
N GLU A 11 8.40 9.67 -5.53
CA GLU A 11 8.17 10.71 -6.51
C GLU A 11 8.11 12.06 -5.82
N GLN A 12 8.91 13.00 -6.33
CA GLN A 12 8.89 14.38 -5.85
C GLN A 12 7.69 15.10 -6.43
N MET A 13 7.01 15.90 -5.62
CA MET A 13 5.86 16.67 -6.08
C MET A 13 5.62 17.88 -5.19
N PRO A 14 4.85 18.88 -5.68
CA PRO A 14 4.57 20.07 -4.88
C PRO A 14 3.82 19.73 -3.59
N PRO A 15 4.00 20.52 -2.52
CA PRO A 15 3.34 20.28 -1.24
C PRO A 15 1.82 20.15 -1.34
N GLU A 16 1.18 20.94 -2.19
CA GLU A 16 -0.27 20.88 -2.37
C GLU A 16 -0.71 19.52 -2.93
N GLN A 17 0.06 18.97 -3.86
CA GLN A 17 -0.25 17.67 -4.43
C GLN A 17 -0.04 16.55 -3.41
N VAL A 18 0.99 16.68 -2.58
CA VAL A 18 1.22 15.71 -1.49
C VAL A 18 0.06 15.73 -0.51
N LYS A 19 -0.42 16.91 -0.14
CA LYS A 19 -1.57 17.05 0.77
C LYS A 19 -2.85 16.46 0.17
N LYS A 20 -3.07 16.65 -1.12
CA LYS A 20 -4.21 16.04 -1.82
C LYS A 20 -4.11 14.50 -1.78
N GLY A 21 -2.92 13.98 -2.04
CA GLY A 21 -2.68 12.54 -1.96
C GLY A 21 -2.92 11.99 -0.57
N LEU A 22 -2.46 12.68 0.46
CA LEU A 22 -2.67 12.27 1.84
C LEU A 22 -4.16 12.26 2.20
N ALA A 23 -4.88 13.32 1.83
CA ALA A 23 -6.32 13.40 2.10
C ALA A 23 -7.09 12.26 1.41
N ALA A 24 -6.74 11.96 0.16
CA ALA A 24 -7.35 10.86 -0.58
C ALA A 24 -7.00 9.51 0.03
N PHE A 25 -5.75 9.32 0.43
CA PHE A 25 -5.30 8.09 1.08
C PHE A 25 -6.05 7.85 2.39
N ARG A 26 -6.27 8.88 3.18
CA ARG A 26 -6.94 8.76 4.48
C ARG A 26 -8.45 8.65 4.38
N ASN A 27 -9.01 8.64 3.18
CA ASN A 27 -10.45 8.44 2.96
C ASN A 27 -10.67 7.13 2.19
N PRO A 28 -10.81 5.98 2.89
CA PRO A 28 -10.93 4.68 2.23
C PRO A 28 -12.07 4.59 1.22
N SER A 29 -13.19 5.25 1.45
CA SER A 29 -14.34 5.19 0.53
C SER A 29 -14.01 5.76 -0.85
N LYS A 30 -12.96 6.56 -0.95
CA LYS A 30 -12.54 7.19 -2.21
C LYS A 30 -11.45 6.44 -2.95
N TRP A 31 -10.87 5.39 -2.34
CA TRP A 31 -9.76 4.66 -2.96
C TRP A 31 -10.07 4.13 -4.36
N PRO A 32 -11.24 3.55 -4.64
CA PRO A 32 -11.52 3.09 -5.99
C PRO A 32 -11.52 4.20 -7.05
N ASP A 33 -11.74 5.45 -6.64
CA ASP A 33 -11.79 6.58 -7.56
C ASP A 33 -10.40 6.96 -8.07
N TRP A 34 -9.36 6.79 -7.25
CA TRP A 34 -8.00 7.19 -7.62
C TRP A 34 -7.02 6.02 -7.75
N ASN A 35 -7.27 4.91 -7.08
CA ASN A 35 -6.36 3.75 -7.11
C ASN A 35 -6.79 2.82 -8.24
N SER A 36 -6.01 2.80 -9.31
CA SER A 36 -6.34 2.04 -10.52
C SER A 36 -6.42 0.54 -10.29
N SER A 37 -5.75 0.01 -9.27
CA SER A 37 -5.78 -1.43 -8.99
C SER A 37 -6.89 -1.84 -8.02
N ALA A 38 -7.49 -0.91 -7.29
CA ALA A 38 -8.53 -1.21 -6.32
C ALA A 38 -9.91 -1.20 -6.98
N LYS A 39 -10.60 -2.34 -6.97
CA LYS A 39 -11.97 -2.44 -7.47
C LYS A 39 -12.98 -1.99 -6.43
N SER A 40 -12.74 -2.34 -5.18
CA SER A 40 -13.56 -1.92 -4.06
C SER A 40 -12.73 -2.00 -2.78
N MET A 41 -13.25 -1.40 -1.72
CA MET A 41 -12.57 -1.34 -0.45
C MET A 41 -13.56 -1.34 0.70
N LEU A 42 -13.22 -2.07 1.75
CA LEU A 42 -13.94 -2.06 3.01
C LEU A 42 -13.00 -1.56 4.10
N ALA A 43 -13.52 -0.78 5.01
CA ALA A 43 -12.73 -0.24 6.12
C ALA A 43 -13.57 -0.18 7.39
N THR A 44 -12.88 -0.21 8.53
CA THR A 44 -13.53 -0.02 9.83
C THR A 44 -14.28 1.31 9.86
N LYS A 45 -13.62 2.36 9.30
CA LYS A 45 -14.24 3.67 9.10
C LYS A 45 -14.07 4.07 7.64
N PRO A 46 -15.15 4.21 6.88
CA PRO A 46 -15.03 4.47 5.44
C PRO A 46 -14.56 5.89 5.09
N GLU A 47 -14.66 6.85 6.00
CA GLU A 47 -14.35 8.25 5.69
C GLU A 47 -13.05 8.76 6.31
N ALA A 48 -12.51 8.06 7.28
CA ALA A 48 -11.28 8.48 7.96
C ALA A 48 -10.47 7.28 8.41
N LEU A 49 -9.19 7.29 8.09
CA LEU A 49 -8.27 6.22 8.45
C LEU A 49 -7.53 6.59 9.73
N ASP A 50 -7.62 5.74 10.74
CA ASP A 50 -6.93 5.94 12.03
C ASP A 50 -6.12 4.70 12.42
N GLU A 51 -5.22 4.86 13.37
CA GLU A 51 -4.47 3.75 13.93
C GLU A 51 -5.43 2.68 14.49
N GLY A 52 -5.11 1.43 14.24
CA GLY A 52 -5.92 0.30 14.67
C GLY A 52 -7.03 -0.07 13.70
N ASP A 53 -7.28 0.74 12.67
CA ASP A 53 -8.31 0.42 11.70
C ASP A 53 -7.87 -0.75 10.81
N HIS A 54 -8.87 -1.52 10.38
CA HIS A 54 -8.66 -2.60 9.41
C HIS A 54 -9.22 -2.19 8.08
N ILE A 55 -8.50 -2.49 7.02
CA ILE A 55 -8.96 -2.25 5.65
C ILE A 55 -8.82 -3.53 4.84
N ALA A 56 -9.73 -3.73 3.92
CA ALA A 56 -9.69 -4.82 2.95
C ALA A 56 -9.79 -4.23 1.55
N ILE A 57 -8.80 -4.51 0.74
CA ILE A 57 -8.73 -4.01 -0.64
C ILE A 57 -9.00 -5.19 -1.57
N PHE A 58 -9.91 -5.00 -2.51
CA PHE A 58 -10.23 -5.98 -3.54
C PHE A 58 -9.60 -5.54 -4.85
N GLN A 59 -8.69 -6.35 -5.37
CA GLN A 59 -7.96 -6.06 -6.59
C GLN A 59 -8.14 -7.18 -7.59
N LEU A 60 -8.23 -6.82 -8.88
CA LEU A 60 -8.26 -7.81 -9.94
C LEU A 60 -6.82 -8.07 -10.39
N ILE A 61 -6.32 -9.26 -10.12
CA ILE A 61 -4.96 -9.67 -10.49
C ILE A 61 -5.05 -10.89 -11.40
N LYS A 62 -4.58 -10.74 -12.63
CA LYS A 62 -4.60 -11.82 -13.64
C LYS A 62 -5.98 -12.48 -13.77
N GLY A 63 -7.03 -11.67 -13.77
CA GLY A 63 -8.39 -12.15 -13.92
C GLY A 63 -9.04 -12.69 -12.65
N SER A 64 -8.34 -12.71 -11.54
CA SER A 64 -8.87 -13.17 -10.24
C SER A 64 -9.03 -12.01 -9.28
N LEU A 65 -10.14 -11.99 -8.57
CA LEU A 65 -10.39 -10.97 -7.54
C LEU A 65 -9.69 -11.41 -6.24
N ILE A 66 -8.72 -10.62 -5.83
CA ILE A 66 -7.90 -10.90 -4.65
C ILE A 66 -8.25 -9.90 -3.55
N GLU A 67 -8.54 -10.40 -2.37
CA GLU A 67 -8.73 -9.57 -1.18
C GLU A 67 -7.44 -9.53 -0.39
N THR A 68 -6.96 -8.33 -0.08
CA THR A 68 -5.81 -8.14 0.81
C THR A 68 -6.28 -7.36 2.02
N LYS A 69 -6.00 -7.90 3.20
CA LYS A 69 -6.36 -7.27 4.47
C LYS A 69 -5.16 -6.59 5.08
N TRP A 70 -5.37 -5.40 5.60
CA TRP A 70 -4.34 -4.57 6.21
C TRP A 70 -4.80 -4.05 7.56
N LEU A 71 -3.85 -3.91 8.48
CA LEU A 71 -4.01 -3.19 9.73
C LEU A 71 -3.24 -1.88 9.64
N VAL A 72 -3.86 -0.77 10.01
CA VAL A 72 -3.16 0.50 10.15
C VAL A 72 -2.40 0.45 11.48
N LYS A 73 -1.11 0.15 11.42
CA LYS A 73 -0.29 -0.02 12.61
C LYS A 73 -0.01 1.30 13.30
N SER A 74 0.34 2.34 12.53
CA SER A 74 0.68 3.63 13.10
C SER A 74 0.45 4.75 12.09
N ILE A 75 0.13 5.93 12.62
CA ILE A 75 0.07 7.18 11.86
C ILE A 75 0.87 8.19 12.66
N ARG A 76 1.99 8.66 12.10
CA ARG A 76 2.83 9.67 12.73
C ARG A 76 2.76 10.96 11.93
N GLU A 77 2.43 12.04 12.58
CA GLU A 77 2.30 13.35 11.93
C GLU A 77 3.26 14.35 12.56
N GLY A 78 3.90 15.16 11.71
CA GLY A 78 4.69 16.31 12.11
C GLY A 78 4.24 17.54 11.35
N GLU A 79 5.00 18.63 11.45
CA GLU A 79 4.67 19.85 10.72
C GLU A 79 4.72 19.66 9.20
N ASP A 80 5.69 18.88 8.72
CA ASP A 80 5.99 18.73 7.31
C ASP A 80 5.69 17.36 6.74
N PHE A 81 5.22 16.44 7.55
CA PHE A 81 5.08 15.05 7.09
C PHE A 81 3.96 14.30 7.78
N CYS A 82 3.53 13.23 7.13
CA CYS A 82 2.69 12.20 7.72
C CYS A 82 3.21 10.85 7.23
N GLU A 83 3.48 9.94 8.16
CA GLU A 83 3.92 8.58 7.83
C GLU A 83 2.88 7.59 8.32
N ILE A 84 2.42 6.73 7.42
CA ILE A 84 1.41 5.72 7.72
C ILE A 84 2.01 4.34 7.48
N GLU A 85 1.95 3.49 8.50
CA GLU A 85 2.44 2.13 8.43
C GLU A 85 1.29 1.13 8.38
N LEU A 86 1.33 0.24 7.39
CA LEU A 86 0.33 -0.80 7.22
C LEU A 86 0.97 -2.18 7.37
N LEU A 87 0.30 -3.06 8.11
CA LEU A 87 0.70 -4.46 8.22
C LEU A 87 -0.28 -5.33 7.44
N GLY A 88 0.23 -6.20 6.59
CA GLY A 88 -0.58 -7.16 5.87
C GLY A 88 -1.08 -8.24 6.82
N GLU A 89 -2.38 -8.49 6.79
CA GLU A 89 -3.02 -9.52 7.62
C GLU A 89 -3.40 -10.77 6.84
N GLY A 90 -3.17 -10.77 5.53
CA GLY A 90 -3.40 -11.92 4.69
C GLY A 90 -4.09 -11.59 3.39
N GLN A 91 -4.03 -12.53 2.48
CA GLN A 91 -4.69 -12.43 1.17
C GLN A 91 -5.60 -13.64 0.97
N SER A 92 -6.69 -13.43 0.26
CA SER A 92 -7.62 -14.51 -0.07
C SER A 92 -8.16 -14.35 -1.48
N ARG A 93 -8.56 -15.49 -2.05
CA ARG A 93 -9.25 -15.56 -3.33
C ARG A 93 -10.43 -16.49 -3.14
N ASN A 94 -11.64 -16.01 -3.45
CA ASN A 94 -12.88 -16.76 -3.22
C ASN A 94 -13.00 -17.23 -1.76
N GLU A 95 -12.63 -16.33 -0.82
CA GLU A 95 -12.66 -16.57 0.62
C GLU A 95 -11.66 -17.62 1.13
N ARG A 96 -10.77 -18.11 0.26
CA ARG A 96 -9.73 -19.05 0.64
C ARG A 96 -8.38 -18.35 0.77
N PRO A 97 -7.65 -18.57 1.88
CA PRO A 97 -6.33 -17.95 2.03
C PRO A 97 -5.37 -18.37 0.92
N ILE A 98 -4.61 -17.39 0.43
CA ILE A 98 -3.55 -17.58 -0.56
C ILE A 98 -2.28 -16.91 -0.06
N ALA A 99 -1.20 -17.04 -0.84
CA ALA A 99 0.10 -16.45 -0.53
C ALA A 99 0.63 -16.84 0.86
N LYS A 100 0.43 -18.08 1.25
CA LYS A 100 0.86 -18.60 2.56
C LYS A 100 2.38 -18.55 2.77
N GLY A 101 3.16 -18.50 1.71
CA GLY A 101 4.61 -18.33 1.80
C GLY A 101 5.08 -16.92 2.01
N LEU A 102 4.15 -15.97 2.03
CA LEU A 102 4.43 -14.55 2.23
C LEU A 102 4.11 -14.18 3.68
N LYS A 103 5.08 -13.65 4.40
CA LYS A 103 4.94 -13.26 5.81
C LYS A 103 5.45 -11.85 6.02
N ASN A 104 5.00 -11.23 7.12
CA ASN A 104 5.49 -9.92 7.54
C ASN A 104 5.43 -8.87 6.43
N LEU A 105 4.32 -8.87 5.68
CA LEU A 105 4.09 -7.86 4.66
C LEU A 105 3.85 -6.51 5.34
N GLN A 106 4.68 -5.52 5.02
CA GLN A 106 4.60 -4.18 5.60
C GLN A 106 4.72 -3.15 4.49
N ILE A 107 3.92 -2.11 4.59
CA ILE A 107 4.02 -0.95 3.71
C ILE A 107 4.06 0.29 4.56
N SER A 108 5.04 1.15 4.28
CA SER A 108 5.19 2.45 4.92
C SER A 108 5.04 3.51 3.86
N ILE A 109 4.08 4.42 4.03
CA ILE A 109 3.86 5.51 3.09
C ILE A 109 4.19 6.81 3.80
N THR A 110 5.13 7.58 3.26
CA THR A 110 5.55 8.85 3.83
C THR A 110 5.12 9.97 2.89
N PHE A 111 4.34 10.89 3.42
CA PHE A 111 3.88 12.08 2.72
C PHE A 111 4.69 13.26 3.25
N LEU A 112 5.59 13.80 2.42
CA LEU A 112 6.43 14.94 2.77
C LEU A 112 5.90 16.18 2.06
N TYR A 113 5.18 17.04 2.78
CA TYR A 113 4.57 18.23 2.20
C TYR A 113 5.40 19.49 2.45
N GLN A 114 6.69 19.38 2.28
CA GLN A 114 7.64 20.49 2.23
C GLN A 114 8.05 20.74 0.77
N GLU A 115 8.78 21.81 0.52
CA GLU A 115 9.08 22.27 -0.83
C GLU A 115 9.74 21.20 -1.72
N ASP A 116 10.73 20.48 -1.19
CA ASP A 116 11.42 19.43 -1.95
C ASP A 116 10.92 18.03 -1.59
N GLY A 117 9.70 17.96 -1.09
CA GLY A 117 9.13 16.72 -0.65
C GLY A 117 8.47 15.91 -1.75
N GLY A 118 7.64 14.98 -1.35
CA GLY A 118 6.94 14.08 -2.25
C GLY A 118 6.31 12.94 -1.48
N ILE A 119 6.04 11.86 -2.18
CA ILE A 119 5.48 10.65 -1.58
C ILE A 119 6.48 9.51 -1.76
N GLU A 120 6.71 8.78 -0.68
CA GLU A 120 7.58 7.62 -0.68
C GLU A 120 6.81 6.40 -0.17
N VAL A 121 6.89 5.30 -0.90
CA VAL A 121 6.27 4.03 -0.50
C VAL A 121 7.39 3.01 -0.33
N HIS A 122 7.51 2.48 0.87
CA HIS A 122 8.46 1.41 1.16
C HIS A 122 7.67 0.15 1.51
N ALA A 123 7.91 -0.91 0.75
CA ALA A 123 7.26 -2.20 0.98
C ALA A 123 8.30 -3.26 1.32
N SER A 124 7.99 -4.14 2.25
CA SER A 124 8.84 -5.28 2.58
C SER A 124 7.99 -6.49 2.90
N CYS A 125 8.54 -7.67 2.66
CA CYS A 125 7.91 -8.92 3.02
C CYS A 125 8.97 -10.00 3.20
N GLU A 126 8.61 -11.06 3.90
CA GLU A 126 9.42 -12.26 4.04
C GLU A 126 8.79 -13.36 3.19
N VAL A 127 9.60 -13.99 2.36
CA VAL A 127 9.15 -15.03 1.44
C VAL A 127 9.84 -16.33 1.83
N SER A 128 9.07 -17.43 1.85
CA SER A 128 9.63 -18.76 2.15
C SER A 128 10.74 -19.13 1.17
N LEU A 129 11.68 -19.97 1.60
CA LEU A 129 12.80 -20.38 0.74
C LEU A 129 12.34 -21.02 -0.56
N ILE A 130 11.22 -21.75 -0.52
CA ILE A 130 10.66 -22.38 -1.73
C ILE A 130 10.24 -21.33 -2.75
N LEU A 131 9.55 -20.27 -2.29
CA LEU A 131 9.09 -19.20 -3.17
C LEU A 131 10.21 -18.23 -3.56
N SER A 132 11.32 -18.21 -2.84
CA SER A 132 12.43 -17.29 -3.13
C SER A 132 13.09 -17.58 -4.48
N VAL A 133 12.85 -18.74 -5.09
CA VAL A 133 13.31 -19.02 -6.46
C VAL A 133 12.66 -18.08 -7.47
N PHE A 134 11.54 -17.47 -7.13
CA PHE A 134 10.85 -16.49 -7.98
C PHE A 134 11.23 -15.04 -7.63
N SER A 135 12.45 -14.82 -7.12
CA SER A 135 12.88 -13.51 -6.64
C SER A 135 12.75 -12.39 -7.67
N LYS A 136 13.06 -12.67 -8.94
CA LYS A 136 12.93 -11.66 -10.00
C LYS A 136 11.48 -11.23 -10.20
N GLN A 137 10.57 -12.19 -10.21
CA GLN A 137 9.14 -11.92 -10.37
C GLN A 137 8.58 -11.18 -9.18
N ILE A 138 8.99 -11.54 -7.95
CA ILE A 138 8.54 -10.87 -6.73
C ILE A 138 9.02 -9.42 -6.71
N ASN A 139 10.30 -9.19 -6.99
CA ASN A 139 10.87 -7.84 -7.03
C ASN A 139 10.20 -6.98 -8.12
N ALA A 140 9.98 -7.55 -9.31
CA ALA A 140 9.31 -6.83 -10.39
C ALA A 140 7.87 -6.46 -10.02
N PHE A 141 7.16 -7.36 -9.36
CA PHE A 141 5.79 -7.11 -8.91
C PHE A 141 5.75 -5.99 -7.86
N MET A 142 6.62 -6.04 -6.85
CA MET A 142 6.69 -5.02 -5.81
C MET A 142 7.00 -3.65 -6.40
N LYS A 143 7.95 -3.60 -7.33
CA LYS A 143 8.32 -2.36 -8.01
C LYS A 143 7.14 -1.78 -8.78
N LYS A 144 6.48 -2.61 -9.59
CA LYS A 144 5.33 -2.18 -10.39
C LYS A 144 4.20 -1.66 -9.52
N GLN A 145 3.87 -2.37 -8.46
CA GLN A 145 2.78 -1.97 -7.56
C GLN A 145 3.09 -0.66 -6.84
N GLY A 146 4.31 -0.50 -6.34
CA GLY A 146 4.73 0.73 -5.66
C GLY A 146 4.73 1.94 -6.58
N GLU A 147 5.27 1.80 -7.77
CA GLU A 147 5.31 2.88 -8.75
C GLU A 147 3.91 3.27 -9.23
N GLN A 148 3.05 2.28 -9.45
CA GLN A 148 1.67 2.55 -9.86
C GLN A 148 0.89 3.27 -8.76
N PHE A 149 1.09 2.85 -7.52
CA PHE A 149 0.42 3.48 -6.37
C PHE A 149 0.79 4.96 -6.26
N ILE A 150 2.08 5.29 -6.35
CA ILE A 150 2.55 6.67 -6.32
C ILE A 150 2.03 7.45 -7.52
N SER A 151 2.07 6.86 -8.70
CA SER A 151 1.56 7.50 -9.91
C SER A 151 0.08 7.85 -9.77
N ASP A 152 -0.71 6.95 -9.21
CA ASP A 152 -2.13 7.21 -8.97
C ASP A 152 -2.33 8.37 -8.00
N LEU A 153 -1.57 8.41 -6.90
CA LEU A 153 -1.63 9.49 -5.93
C LEU A 153 -1.21 10.85 -6.53
N SER A 154 -0.24 10.83 -7.45
CA SER A 154 0.25 12.05 -8.07
C SER A 154 -0.75 12.69 -9.03
N ARG A 155 -1.74 11.94 -9.49
CA ARG A 155 -2.76 12.40 -10.44
C ARG A 155 -4.07 12.83 -9.80
N ILE A 156 -4.17 12.81 -8.49
CA ILE A 156 -5.39 13.22 -7.80
C ILE A 156 -5.62 14.72 -8.01
N GLU A 157 -6.84 15.06 -8.43
CA GLU A 157 -7.25 16.43 -8.69
C GLU A 157 -7.89 17.13 -7.50
#